data_6325fbf753816dc038b915f25d5fe82e
#
_entry.id   6325fbf753816dc038b915f25d5fe82e
#
_cell.length_a   1.000
_cell.length_b   1.000
_cell.length_c   1.000
_cell.angle_alpha   90.00
_cell.angle_beta   90.00
_cell.angle_gamma   90.00
#
_symmetry.space_group_name_H-M   'P 1'
#
loop_
_entity.id
_entity.type
_entity.pdbx_description
1 polymer ?
#
loop_
_entity_poly.entity_id
_entity_poly.type
_entity_poly.pdbx_seq_one_letter_code
_entity_poly.pdbx_strand_id
1 'polypeptide(L)'
;VSVEAPVYFLHGGAGVSLLNDKIGNEYTRGVNLSYAYQTKLSKKSELGVGLSLGFMDVGFEGEWVTPSNNSGSDDPSVPATGENDIVPDLGLGFYYRMKELYIGYSVTHLNQATAVYGTNNETDFEFKKHHYFTMGWLHEVSSELVMRPSMFVKTDQISTQIDFNINVMYADHLWGGVTYRLDDAVVLIAGYNINENLKFGYAYDITTSDLKSESSGSHEILLRYSFKMRPPGKLPTHYRNIRYN
;
A
#
# COMPACT_ATOMS: atom_id res chain seq x y z
N VAL A 1 8.76 -0.56 -1.84
CA VAL A 1 9.18 0.72 -2.47
C VAL A 1 8.17 1.08 -3.54
N SER A 2 7.72 2.35 -3.61
CA SER A 2 6.83 2.82 -4.68
C SER A 2 7.35 4.11 -5.31
N VAL A 3 7.03 4.29 -6.59
CA VAL A 3 7.28 5.51 -7.35
C VAL A 3 5.99 5.89 -8.07
N GLU A 4 5.57 7.13 -7.91
CA GLU A 4 4.33 7.64 -8.50
C GLU A 4 4.60 8.97 -9.21
N ALA A 5 3.93 9.16 -10.34
CA ALA A 5 4.05 10.38 -11.14
C ALA A 5 2.72 10.77 -11.79
N PRO A 6 2.45 12.08 -11.97
CA PRO A 6 1.30 12.54 -12.72
C PRO A 6 1.49 12.25 -14.21
N VAL A 7 0.43 11.79 -14.87
CA VAL A 7 0.36 11.55 -16.31
C VAL A 7 -0.64 12.55 -16.90
N TYR A 8 -0.16 13.76 -17.15
CA TYR A 8 -1.02 14.90 -17.49
C TYR A 8 -1.88 14.69 -18.75
N PHE A 9 -1.34 14.04 -19.78
CA PHE A 9 -2.04 13.79 -21.03
C PHE A 9 -3.19 12.78 -20.91
N LEU A 10 -3.16 11.91 -19.87
CA LEU A 10 -4.23 10.97 -19.55
C LEU A 10 -5.11 11.44 -18.38
N HIS A 11 -4.91 12.66 -17.89
CA HIS A 11 -5.68 13.22 -16.76
C HIS A 11 -5.63 12.35 -15.51
N GLY A 12 -4.45 11.86 -15.15
CA GLY A 12 -4.32 10.94 -14.04
C GLY A 12 -2.90 10.84 -13.49
N GLY A 13 -2.66 9.74 -12.78
CA GLY A 13 -1.36 9.38 -12.25
C GLY A 13 -1.05 7.93 -12.54
N ALA A 14 0.22 7.62 -12.68
CA ALA A 14 0.72 6.26 -12.78
C ALA A 14 1.72 5.98 -11.67
N GLY A 15 1.80 4.73 -11.24
CA GLY A 15 2.71 4.28 -10.21
C GLY A 15 3.26 2.89 -10.47
N VAL A 16 4.42 2.66 -9.89
CA VAL A 16 5.06 1.34 -9.82
C VAL A 16 5.33 1.08 -8.35
N SER A 17 4.96 -0.09 -7.86
CA SER A 17 5.29 -0.54 -6.51
C SER A 17 6.01 -1.88 -6.54
N LEU A 18 6.98 -2.01 -5.64
CA LEU A 18 7.73 -3.23 -5.40
C LEU A 18 7.48 -3.67 -3.97
N LEU A 19 7.06 -4.89 -3.81
CA LEU A 19 6.90 -5.58 -2.53
C LEU A 19 7.99 -6.61 -2.39
N ASN A 20 8.55 -6.74 -1.21
CA ASN A 20 9.35 -7.88 -0.79
C ASN A 20 9.05 -8.12 0.68
N ASP A 21 8.40 -9.20 0.94
CA ASP A 21 7.98 -9.63 2.27
C ASP A 21 8.51 -11.05 2.55
N LYS A 22 8.94 -11.29 3.78
CA LYS A 22 9.42 -12.59 4.21
C LYS A 22 8.93 -12.87 5.61
N ILE A 23 8.17 -13.94 5.75
CA ILE A 23 7.62 -14.41 7.02
C ILE A 23 8.13 -15.85 7.26
N GLY A 24 9.06 -16.00 8.19
CA GLY A 24 9.72 -17.27 8.39
C GLY A 24 10.49 -17.71 7.14
N ASN A 25 10.10 -18.82 6.56
CA ASN A 25 10.68 -19.38 5.34
C ASN A 25 9.89 -19.05 4.08
N GLU A 26 8.69 -18.50 4.22
CA GLU A 26 7.89 -18.04 3.09
C GLU A 26 8.29 -16.64 2.67
N TYR A 27 8.29 -16.39 1.37
CA TYR A 27 8.47 -15.06 0.82
C TYR A 27 7.39 -14.73 -0.21
N THR A 28 7.06 -13.45 -0.26
CA THR A 28 6.20 -12.87 -1.28
C THR A 28 6.90 -11.66 -1.88
N ARG A 29 7.18 -11.71 -3.18
CA ARG A 29 7.73 -10.59 -3.93
C ARG A 29 6.70 -10.14 -4.96
N GLY A 30 6.53 -8.85 -5.12
CA GLY A 30 5.52 -8.32 -6.03
C GLY A 30 6.02 -7.14 -6.81
N VAL A 31 5.59 -7.06 -8.07
CA VAL A 31 5.70 -5.87 -8.90
C VAL A 31 4.30 -5.48 -9.34
N ASN A 32 3.90 -4.25 -9.08
CA ASN A 32 2.58 -3.76 -9.42
C ASN A 32 2.67 -2.44 -10.19
N LEU A 33 1.99 -2.36 -11.32
CA LEU A 33 1.80 -1.16 -12.11
C LEU A 33 0.38 -0.65 -11.87
N SER A 34 0.24 0.61 -11.57
CA SER A 34 -1.04 1.25 -11.31
C SER A 34 -1.24 2.48 -12.17
N TYR A 35 -2.48 2.71 -12.55
CA TYR A 35 -2.91 3.94 -13.19
C TYR A 35 -4.25 4.37 -12.60
N ALA A 36 -4.39 5.66 -12.29
CA ALA A 36 -5.63 6.23 -11.80
C ALA A 36 -6.04 7.43 -12.66
N TYR A 37 -7.20 7.34 -13.28
CA TYR A 37 -7.86 8.45 -13.95
C TYR A 37 -8.49 9.37 -12.90
N GLN A 38 -8.31 10.67 -13.03
CA GLN A 38 -8.85 11.67 -12.10
C GLN A 38 -9.79 12.62 -12.84
N THR A 39 -10.97 12.82 -12.29
CA THR A 39 -11.97 13.75 -12.84
C THR A 39 -12.56 14.64 -11.76
N LYS A 40 -12.84 15.89 -12.13
CA LYS A 40 -13.52 16.84 -11.24
C LYS A 40 -15.02 16.62 -11.35
N LEU A 41 -15.67 16.23 -10.25
CA LEU A 41 -17.12 16.13 -10.16
C LEU A 41 -17.75 17.52 -9.91
N SER A 42 -17.01 18.39 -9.19
CA SER A 42 -17.43 19.77 -8.93
C SER A 42 -16.21 20.67 -8.76
N LYS A 43 -16.43 21.97 -8.50
CA LYS A 43 -15.35 22.91 -8.16
C LYS A 43 -14.58 22.53 -6.87
N LYS A 44 -15.16 21.69 -6.01
CA LYS A 44 -14.62 21.35 -4.69
C LYS A 44 -14.41 19.85 -4.49
N SER A 45 -14.74 19.01 -5.48
CA SER A 45 -14.63 17.56 -5.34
C SER A 45 -14.04 16.90 -6.58
N GLU A 46 -13.27 15.87 -6.36
CA GLU A 46 -12.57 15.07 -7.37
C GLU A 46 -12.83 13.58 -7.10
N LEU A 47 -12.94 12.83 -8.17
CA LEU A 47 -13.04 11.36 -8.14
C LEU A 47 -11.87 10.78 -8.91
N GLY A 48 -11.17 9.84 -8.29
CA GLY A 48 -10.17 8.99 -8.91
C GLY A 48 -10.73 7.58 -9.08
N VAL A 49 -10.47 6.97 -10.24
CA VAL A 49 -10.74 5.56 -10.50
C VAL A 49 -9.44 4.93 -10.95
N GLY A 50 -8.97 3.93 -10.23
CA GLY A 50 -7.67 3.30 -10.44
C GLY A 50 -7.77 1.83 -10.75
N LEU A 51 -6.86 1.38 -11.59
CA LEU A 51 -6.62 -0.03 -11.90
C LEU A 51 -5.17 -0.35 -11.60
N SER A 52 -4.90 -1.57 -11.14
CA SER A 52 -3.56 -2.09 -10.98
C SER A 52 -3.43 -3.46 -11.63
N LEU A 53 -2.26 -3.70 -12.19
CA LEU A 53 -1.85 -4.96 -12.79
C LEU A 53 -0.45 -5.28 -12.28
N GLY A 54 -0.27 -6.48 -11.75
CA GLY A 54 0.99 -6.93 -11.19
C GLY A 54 1.24 -8.40 -11.37
N PHE A 55 2.39 -8.81 -10.84
CA PHE A 55 2.78 -10.19 -10.68
C PHE A 55 3.30 -10.40 -9.27
N MET A 56 2.93 -11.52 -8.68
CA MET A 56 3.34 -11.96 -7.36
C MET A 56 4.15 -13.24 -7.52
N ASP A 57 5.39 -13.22 -7.03
CA ASP A 57 6.28 -14.37 -6.88
C ASP A 57 6.17 -14.84 -5.44
N VAL A 58 5.58 -16.00 -5.24
CA VAL A 58 5.38 -16.62 -3.93
C VAL A 58 6.19 -17.88 -3.87
N GLY A 59 6.94 -18.07 -2.83
CA GLY A 59 7.79 -19.23 -2.72
C GLY A 59 8.28 -19.48 -1.32
N PHE A 60 9.05 -20.53 -1.21
CA PHE A 60 9.56 -21.04 0.03
C PHE A 60 11.09 -21.11 0.00
N GLU A 61 11.75 -20.46 0.96
CA GLU A 61 13.21 -20.50 1.15
C GLU A 61 13.48 -21.02 2.58
N GLY A 62 13.84 -22.29 2.72
CA GLY A 62 14.19 -22.84 4.01
C GLY A 62 14.42 -24.32 4.00
N GLU A 63 15.02 -24.83 5.04
CA GLU A 63 15.17 -26.25 5.28
C GLU A 63 14.17 -26.66 6.35
N TRP A 64 13.35 -27.66 6.06
CA TRP A 64 12.49 -28.26 7.04
C TRP A 64 13.26 -29.30 7.84
N VAL A 65 13.15 -29.21 9.17
CA VAL A 65 13.66 -30.24 10.07
C VAL A 65 12.47 -31.02 10.61
N THR A 66 12.33 -32.25 10.20
CA THR A 66 11.32 -33.16 10.73
C THR A 66 11.79 -33.80 12.04
N PRO A 67 10.88 -34.21 12.95
CA PRO A 67 11.25 -34.86 14.22
C PRO A 67 12.08 -36.14 14.04
N SER A 68 12.08 -36.74 12.84
CA SER A 68 12.84 -37.94 12.51
C SER A 68 14.28 -37.69 12.10
N ASN A 69 14.77 -36.45 12.19
CA ASN A 69 16.12 -36.01 11.78
C ASN A 69 16.46 -36.23 10.29
N ASN A 70 15.48 -36.54 9.47
CA ASN A 70 15.66 -36.55 8.02
C ASN A 70 15.38 -35.15 7.51
N SER A 71 16.26 -34.62 6.68
CA SER A 71 15.98 -33.42 5.90
C SER A 71 14.61 -33.61 5.25
N GLY A 72 13.70 -32.61 5.38
CA GLY A 72 12.28 -32.70 5.02
C GLY A 72 11.93 -33.06 3.57
N SER A 73 12.92 -33.52 2.79
CA SER A 73 12.80 -34.01 1.43
C SER A 73 11.97 -35.30 1.27
N ASP A 74 11.63 -35.97 2.38
CA ASP A 74 10.92 -37.24 2.34
C ASP A 74 9.41 -37.11 2.60
N ASP A 75 8.91 -35.92 2.92
CA ASP A 75 7.49 -35.65 3.08
C ASP A 75 6.96 -34.90 1.86
N PRO A 76 6.13 -35.54 1.00
CA PRO A 76 5.61 -34.91 -0.21
C PRO A 76 4.74 -33.67 0.05
N SER A 77 4.19 -33.52 1.26
CA SER A 77 3.35 -32.37 1.64
C SER A 77 4.18 -31.10 1.98
N VAL A 78 5.50 -31.24 2.08
CA VAL A 78 6.39 -30.14 2.42
C VAL A 78 7.08 -29.64 1.15
N PRO A 79 6.91 -28.37 0.76
CA PRO A 79 7.59 -27.83 -0.43
C PRO A 79 9.10 -27.95 -0.30
N ALA A 80 9.76 -28.34 -1.37
CA ALA A 80 11.22 -28.36 -1.40
C ALA A 80 11.76 -26.92 -1.36
N THR A 81 12.98 -26.77 -0.85
CA THR A 81 13.64 -25.47 -0.79
C THR A 81 13.82 -24.88 -2.19
N GLY A 82 13.43 -23.62 -2.38
CA GLY A 82 13.59 -22.88 -3.64
C GLY A 82 12.45 -23.08 -4.63
N GLU A 83 11.34 -23.69 -4.23
CA GLU A 83 10.15 -23.77 -5.08
C GLU A 83 9.34 -22.47 -5.00
N ASN A 84 8.83 -22.01 -6.14
CA ASN A 84 8.03 -20.80 -6.25
C ASN A 84 7.09 -20.88 -7.46
N ASP A 85 6.10 -20.02 -7.45
CA ASP A 85 5.23 -19.76 -8.60
C ASP A 85 4.99 -18.26 -8.76
N ILE A 86 4.80 -17.84 -10.00
CA ILE A 86 4.55 -16.44 -10.37
C ILE A 86 3.14 -16.33 -10.92
N VAL A 87 2.30 -15.60 -10.21
CA VAL A 87 0.90 -15.41 -10.58
C VAL A 87 0.56 -13.95 -10.86
N PRO A 88 -0.37 -13.68 -11.80
CA PRO A 88 -0.85 -12.34 -12.05
C PRO A 88 -1.69 -11.82 -10.89
N ASP A 89 -1.66 -10.50 -10.68
CA ASP A 89 -2.44 -9.80 -9.67
C ASP A 89 -3.18 -8.61 -10.27
N LEU A 90 -4.45 -8.47 -9.95
CA LEU A 90 -5.31 -7.40 -10.40
C LEU A 90 -5.92 -6.64 -9.22
N GLY A 91 -6.01 -5.33 -9.35
CA GLY A 91 -6.67 -4.48 -8.36
C GLY A 91 -7.51 -3.38 -9.00
N LEU A 92 -8.49 -2.91 -8.23
CA LEU A 92 -9.38 -1.82 -8.57
C LEU A 92 -9.50 -0.88 -7.38
N GLY A 93 -9.57 0.43 -7.63
CA GLY A 93 -9.72 1.41 -6.58
C GLY A 93 -10.56 2.61 -6.98
N PHE A 94 -11.22 3.20 -6.00
CA PHE A 94 -11.97 4.44 -6.09
C PHE A 94 -11.51 5.38 -4.99
N TYR A 95 -11.31 6.64 -5.32
CA TYR A 95 -10.91 7.65 -4.36
C TYR A 95 -11.68 8.95 -4.61
N TYR A 96 -12.48 9.33 -3.63
CA TYR A 96 -13.23 10.58 -3.65
C TYR A 96 -12.59 11.57 -2.68
N ARG A 97 -12.35 12.78 -3.14
CA ARG A 97 -11.77 13.85 -2.34
C ARG A 97 -12.56 15.14 -2.46
N MET A 98 -12.83 15.74 -1.32
CA MET A 98 -13.25 17.14 -1.16
C MET A 98 -12.10 17.95 -0.54
N LYS A 99 -12.33 19.26 -0.27
CA LYS A 99 -11.30 20.09 0.37
C LYS A 99 -10.81 19.49 1.70
N GLU A 100 -11.71 18.98 2.50
CA GLU A 100 -11.43 18.56 3.89
C GLU A 100 -11.67 17.06 4.13
N LEU A 101 -12.43 16.39 3.27
CA LEU A 101 -12.82 15.00 3.42
C LEU A 101 -12.25 14.16 2.27
N TYR A 102 -11.77 12.97 2.58
CA TYR A 102 -11.53 11.95 1.57
C TYR A 102 -12.15 10.62 1.97
N ILE A 103 -12.53 9.85 0.95
CA ILE A 103 -13.03 8.48 1.07
C ILE A 103 -12.36 7.66 -0.02
N GLY A 104 -11.82 6.51 0.34
CA GLY A 104 -11.21 5.58 -0.58
C GLY A 104 -11.75 4.17 -0.37
N TYR A 105 -11.86 3.43 -1.45
CA TYR A 105 -12.15 2.01 -1.46
C TYR A 105 -11.31 1.32 -2.51
N SER A 106 -10.70 0.20 -2.16
CA SER A 106 -9.97 -0.61 -3.13
C SER A 106 -10.10 -2.10 -2.84
N VAL A 107 -9.88 -2.87 -3.88
CA VAL A 107 -9.79 -4.33 -3.81
C VAL A 107 -8.52 -4.76 -4.51
N THR A 108 -7.72 -5.59 -3.87
CA THR A 108 -6.58 -6.29 -4.46
C THR A 108 -6.90 -7.76 -4.64
N HIS A 109 -6.08 -8.44 -5.42
CA HIS A 109 -6.22 -9.87 -5.72
C HIS A 109 -7.60 -10.20 -6.31
N LEU A 110 -8.11 -9.34 -7.21
CA LEU A 110 -9.44 -9.49 -7.82
C LEU A 110 -9.61 -10.81 -8.56
N ASN A 111 -8.55 -11.29 -9.19
CA ASN A 111 -8.51 -12.53 -9.96
C ASN A 111 -8.36 -13.78 -9.09
N GLN A 112 -8.09 -13.63 -7.78
CA GLN A 112 -7.89 -14.75 -6.84
C GLN A 112 -6.95 -15.80 -7.42
N ALA A 113 -5.80 -15.36 -7.94
CA ALA A 113 -4.83 -16.27 -8.52
C ALA A 113 -4.35 -17.28 -7.47
N THR A 114 -4.13 -18.52 -7.93
CA THR A 114 -3.59 -19.59 -7.11
C THR A 114 -2.16 -19.86 -7.56
N ALA A 115 -1.22 -19.72 -6.65
CA ALA A 115 0.17 -20.15 -6.84
C ALA A 115 0.25 -21.65 -6.48
N VAL A 116 0.88 -22.43 -7.35
CA VAL A 116 0.98 -23.88 -7.20
C VAL A 116 2.46 -24.26 -7.25
N TYR A 117 2.96 -24.85 -6.17
CA TYR A 117 4.34 -25.30 -6.06
C TYR A 117 4.43 -26.63 -5.31
N GLY A 118 5.56 -27.28 -5.38
CA GLY A 118 5.72 -28.65 -4.87
C GLY A 118 5.97 -29.64 -5.99
N THR A 119 6.72 -30.69 -5.72
CA THR A 119 7.22 -31.66 -6.72
C THR A 119 6.10 -32.28 -7.56
N ASN A 120 4.86 -32.31 -7.06
CA ASN A 120 3.69 -32.83 -7.77
C ASN A 120 2.53 -31.81 -7.80
N ASN A 121 2.81 -30.49 -7.63
CA ASN A 121 1.78 -29.46 -7.46
C ASN A 121 0.86 -29.73 -6.24
N GLU A 122 1.44 -30.19 -5.16
CA GLU A 122 0.67 -30.63 -3.97
C GLU A 122 0.36 -29.49 -3.00
N THR A 123 1.01 -28.34 -3.17
CA THR A 123 0.77 -27.15 -2.36
C THR A 123 0.18 -26.05 -3.22
N ASP A 124 -0.99 -25.57 -2.86
CA ASP A 124 -1.65 -24.43 -3.48
C ASP A 124 -1.84 -23.29 -2.47
N PHE A 125 -1.53 -22.08 -2.92
CA PHE A 125 -1.74 -20.85 -2.19
C PHE A 125 -2.64 -19.92 -2.99
N GLU A 126 -3.90 -19.77 -2.56
CA GLU A 126 -4.85 -18.90 -3.21
C GLU A 126 -4.81 -17.50 -2.59
N PHE A 127 -4.51 -16.49 -3.40
CA PHE A 127 -4.65 -15.09 -3.00
C PHE A 127 -6.12 -14.74 -2.81
N LYS A 128 -6.53 -14.48 -1.57
CA LYS A 128 -7.88 -14.01 -1.26
C LYS A 128 -8.03 -12.53 -1.61
N LYS A 129 -9.23 -12.13 -2.04
CA LYS A 129 -9.56 -10.71 -2.24
C LYS A 129 -9.41 -9.96 -0.93
N HIS A 130 -8.65 -8.89 -0.96
CA HIS A 130 -8.57 -7.96 0.15
C HIS A 130 -9.30 -6.68 -0.18
N HIS A 131 -10.24 -6.31 0.64
CA HIS A 131 -11.00 -5.08 0.56
C HIS A 131 -10.43 -4.07 1.54
N TYR A 132 -10.20 -2.87 1.06
CA TYR A 132 -9.70 -1.76 1.85
C TYR A 132 -10.67 -0.60 1.78
N PHE A 133 -11.04 -0.06 2.91
CA PHE A 133 -11.81 1.16 3.00
C PHE A 133 -11.03 2.17 3.83
N THR A 134 -10.96 3.42 3.38
CA THR A 134 -10.33 4.50 4.13
C THR A 134 -11.20 5.75 4.09
N MET A 135 -11.24 6.46 5.20
CA MET A 135 -11.92 7.74 5.31
C MET A 135 -11.12 8.63 6.24
N GLY A 136 -11.01 9.91 5.91
CA GLY A 136 -10.34 10.84 6.79
C GLY A 136 -10.80 12.28 6.55
N TRP A 137 -10.61 13.07 7.57
CA TRP A 137 -10.98 14.47 7.59
C TRP A 137 -9.79 15.34 7.98
N LEU A 138 -9.63 16.47 7.32
CA LEU A 138 -8.60 17.44 7.59
C LEU A 138 -9.26 18.63 8.31
N HIS A 139 -8.84 18.89 9.54
CA HIS A 139 -9.36 19.97 10.36
C HIS A 139 -8.23 20.94 10.72
N GLU A 140 -8.31 22.16 10.23
CA GLU A 140 -7.40 23.25 10.58
C GLU A 140 -7.81 23.79 11.94
N VAL A 141 -7.05 23.45 13.00
CA VAL A 141 -7.27 23.94 14.37
C VAL A 141 -6.76 25.36 14.52
N SER A 142 -5.61 25.66 13.91
CA SER A 142 -5.01 26.99 13.81
C SER A 142 -4.20 27.11 12.53
N SER A 143 -3.57 28.27 12.29
CA SER A 143 -2.68 28.47 11.15
C SER A 143 -1.46 27.53 11.14
N GLU A 144 -1.07 27.01 12.29
CA GLU A 144 0.10 26.12 12.44
C GLU A 144 -0.28 24.68 12.79
N LEU A 145 -1.53 24.43 13.20
CA LEU A 145 -1.95 23.14 13.73
C LEU A 145 -3.08 22.55 12.89
N VAL A 146 -2.81 21.42 12.27
CA VAL A 146 -3.78 20.65 11.47
C VAL A 146 -3.97 19.28 12.09
N MET A 147 -5.20 18.92 12.42
CA MET A 147 -5.58 17.60 12.91
C MET A 147 -6.21 16.78 11.78
N ARG A 148 -5.86 15.49 11.71
CA ARG A 148 -6.29 14.56 10.65
C ARG A 148 -6.80 13.25 11.25
N PRO A 149 -8.01 13.21 11.77
CA PRO A 149 -8.63 11.96 12.15
C PRO A 149 -8.92 11.13 10.90
N SER A 150 -8.70 9.82 11.00
CA SER A 150 -8.98 8.90 9.91
C SER A 150 -9.34 7.51 10.42
N MET A 151 -10.01 6.75 9.56
CA MET A 151 -10.35 5.36 9.77
C MET A 151 -9.85 4.55 8.58
N PHE A 152 -9.36 3.37 8.86
CA PHE A 152 -8.95 2.39 7.86
C PHE A 152 -9.54 1.03 8.21
N VAL A 153 -10.11 0.36 7.23
CA VAL A 153 -10.64 -1.00 7.37
C VAL A 153 -10.00 -1.88 6.30
N LYS A 154 -9.48 -3.01 6.71
CA LYS A 154 -8.96 -4.06 5.85
C LYS A 154 -9.70 -5.36 6.14
N THR A 155 -10.18 -6.05 5.11
CA THR A 155 -10.85 -7.35 5.28
C THR A 155 -10.60 -8.26 4.08
N ASP A 156 -10.41 -9.53 4.35
CA ASP A 156 -10.40 -10.62 3.36
C ASP A 156 -11.72 -11.42 3.36
N GLN A 157 -12.77 -10.87 4.02
CA GLN A 157 -14.08 -11.46 4.26
C GLN A 157 -14.08 -12.58 5.33
N ILE A 158 -12.93 -13.03 5.82
CA ILE A 158 -12.77 -13.98 6.94
C ILE A 158 -12.39 -13.21 8.20
N SER A 159 -11.40 -12.34 8.08
CA SER A 159 -10.94 -11.47 9.16
C SER A 159 -11.13 -10.00 8.76
N THR A 160 -11.31 -9.14 9.77
CA THR A 160 -11.47 -7.71 9.58
C THR A 160 -10.65 -6.95 10.60
N GLN A 161 -9.78 -6.09 10.10
CA GLN A 161 -9.01 -5.14 10.90
C GLN A 161 -9.62 -3.74 10.75
N ILE A 162 -9.78 -3.04 11.85
CA ILE A 162 -10.29 -1.66 11.90
C ILE A 162 -9.30 -0.82 12.68
N ASP A 163 -8.79 0.22 12.05
CA ASP A 163 -7.84 1.17 12.64
C ASP A 163 -8.47 2.56 12.72
N PHE A 164 -8.43 3.18 13.89
CA PHE A 164 -8.76 4.58 14.12
C PHE A 164 -7.50 5.36 14.38
N ASN A 165 -7.25 6.38 13.60
CA ASN A 165 -6.05 7.20 13.69
C ASN A 165 -6.39 8.66 13.97
N ILE A 166 -5.59 9.29 14.81
CA ILE A 166 -5.54 10.75 14.94
C ILE A 166 -4.09 11.17 14.70
N ASN A 167 -3.87 11.92 13.65
CA ASN A 167 -2.59 12.49 13.30
C ASN A 167 -2.65 14.02 13.39
N VAL A 168 -1.62 14.63 13.92
CA VAL A 168 -1.48 16.08 14.08
C VAL A 168 -0.23 16.54 13.36
N MET A 169 -0.36 17.59 12.58
CA MET A 169 0.73 18.31 11.91
C MET A 169 0.91 19.67 12.56
N TYR A 170 2.13 20.00 12.95
CA TYR A 170 2.50 21.28 13.50
C TYR A 170 3.50 22.01 12.60
N ALA A 171 3.20 23.27 12.28
CA ALA A 171 4.01 24.19 11.48
C ALA A 171 4.52 23.58 10.16
N ASP A 172 3.75 22.67 9.54
CA ASP A 172 4.09 21.95 8.31
C ASP A 172 5.37 21.10 8.37
N HIS A 173 6.00 21.00 9.53
CA HIS A 173 7.28 20.30 9.71
C HIS A 173 7.16 19.06 10.59
N LEU A 174 6.64 19.20 11.79
CA LEU A 174 6.53 18.11 12.75
C LEU A 174 5.14 17.48 12.66
N TRP A 175 5.10 16.16 12.61
CA TRP A 175 3.83 15.44 12.66
C TRP A 175 3.93 14.21 13.54
N GLY A 176 2.83 13.84 14.12
CA GLY A 176 2.74 12.65 14.94
C GLY A 176 1.31 12.25 15.18
N GLY A 177 1.11 11.03 15.61
CA GLY A 177 -0.22 10.50 15.81
C GLY A 177 -0.26 9.20 16.57
N VAL A 178 -1.48 8.79 16.85
CA VAL A 178 -1.77 7.52 17.49
C VAL A 178 -2.82 6.81 16.63
N THR A 179 -2.59 5.52 16.37
CA THR A 179 -3.55 4.62 15.78
C THR A 179 -3.98 3.59 16.81
N TYR A 180 -5.26 3.43 17.00
CA TYR A 180 -5.82 2.31 17.74
C TYR A 180 -6.35 1.28 16.75
N ARG A 181 -5.70 0.13 16.72
CA ARG A 181 -6.14 -1.05 15.97
C ARG A 181 -7.01 -1.88 16.87
N LEU A 182 -8.26 -2.02 16.50
CA LEU A 182 -9.27 -2.67 17.32
C LEU A 182 -8.84 -4.10 17.66
N ASP A 183 -8.83 -4.40 18.98
CA ASP A 183 -8.49 -5.70 19.56
C ASP A 183 -7.09 -6.25 19.21
N ASP A 184 -6.18 -5.40 18.69
CA ASP A 184 -4.87 -5.88 18.24
C ASP A 184 -3.71 -5.04 18.77
N ALA A 185 -3.67 -3.73 18.48
CA ALA A 185 -2.50 -2.92 18.77
C ALA A 185 -2.78 -1.43 18.98
N VAL A 186 -1.80 -0.75 19.56
CA VAL A 186 -1.70 0.72 19.55
C VAL A 186 -0.41 1.10 18.82
N VAL A 187 -0.52 1.91 17.77
CA VAL A 187 0.62 2.37 17.00
C VAL A 187 0.90 3.83 17.28
N LEU A 188 2.12 4.12 17.71
CA LEU A 188 2.63 5.48 17.89
C LEU A 188 3.39 5.89 16.64
N ILE A 189 3.08 7.05 16.10
CA ILE A 189 3.67 7.54 14.86
C ILE A 189 4.27 8.91 15.10
N ALA A 190 5.48 9.15 14.62
CA ALA A 190 6.11 10.47 14.63
C ALA A 190 6.91 10.67 13.34
N GLY A 191 7.02 11.91 12.90
CA GLY A 191 7.79 12.20 11.71
C GLY A 191 8.10 13.68 11.55
N TYR A 192 9.01 13.94 10.64
CA TYR A 192 9.51 15.28 10.37
C TYR A 192 9.67 15.53 8.86
N ASN A 193 9.17 16.66 8.39
CA ASN A 193 9.38 17.14 7.05
C ASN A 193 10.71 17.90 7.03
N ILE A 194 11.80 17.25 6.60
CA ILE A 194 13.16 17.81 6.59
C ILE A 194 13.20 19.04 5.66
N ASN A 195 12.51 18.93 4.53
CA ASN A 195 12.28 20.03 3.60
C ASN A 195 11.02 19.74 2.76
N GLU A 196 10.72 20.57 1.76
CA GLU A 196 9.55 20.38 0.88
C GLU A 196 9.54 19.04 0.13
N ASN A 197 10.70 18.44 -0.05
CA ASN A 197 10.90 17.24 -0.86
C ASN A 197 11.06 15.98 -0.02
N LEU A 198 11.71 16.07 1.15
CA LEU A 198 12.13 14.91 1.94
C LEU A 198 11.39 14.86 3.27
N LYS A 199 10.77 13.74 3.53
CA LYS A 199 10.06 13.44 4.78
C LYS A 199 10.56 12.14 5.37
N PHE A 200 10.70 12.13 6.68
CA PHE A 200 11.05 10.97 7.47
C PHE A 200 9.92 10.67 8.45
N GLY A 201 9.63 9.42 8.66
CA GLY A 201 8.66 8.95 9.65
C GLY A 201 9.13 7.68 10.33
N TYR A 202 8.65 7.51 11.54
CA TYR A 202 8.88 6.33 12.35
C TYR A 202 7.57 5.94 13.03
N ALA A 203 7.26 4.66 13.02
CA ALA A 203 6.16 4.11 13.79
C ALA A 203 6.64 2.98 14.69
N TYR A 204 6.00 2.86 15.84
CA TYR A 204 6.17 1.75 16.77
C TYR A 204 4.81 1.16 17.09
N ASP A 205 4.65 -0.10 16.76
CA ASP A 205 3.44 -0.88 17.00
C ASP A 205 3.58 -1.61 18.33
N ILE A 206 2.66 -1.36 19.24
CA ILE A 206 2.57 -1.98 20.56
C ILE A 206 1.44 -2.99 20.52
N THR A 207 1.75 -4.27 20.46
CA THR A 207 0.77 -5.35 20.49
C THR A 207 -0.01 -5.35 21.81
N THR A 208 -1.33 -5.29 21.75
CA THR A 208 -2.23 -5.32 22.91
C THR A 208 -3.07 -6.58 22.99
N SER A 209 -3.12 -7.37 21.91
CA SER A 209 -3.78 -8.67 21.84
C SER A 209 -3.06 -9.73 22.67
N ASP A 210 -3.59 -10.94 22.69
CA ASP A 210 -2.99 -12.09 23.40
C ASP A 210 -1.57 -12.41 22.91
N LEU A 211 -1.20 -11.95 21.71
CA LEU A 211 0.14 -12.11 21.14
C LEU A 211 1.21 -11.25 21.84
N LYS A 212 0.84 -10.36 22.76
CA LYS A 212 1.78 -9.48 23.49
C LYS A 212 2.83 -10.24 24.30
N SER A 213 2.54 -11.50 24.69
CA SER A 213 3.51 -12.35 25.42
C SER A 213 4.64 -12.86 24.52
N GLU A 214 4.40 -12.95 23.22
CA GLU A 214 5.34 -13.48 22.21
C GLU A 214 5.89 -12.40 21.26
N SER A 215 5.35 -11.18 21.34
CA SER A 215 5.76 -10.05 20.48
C SER A 215 6.26 -8.88 21.31
N SER A 216 7.42 -8.35 20.97
CA SER A 216 7.96 -7.10 21.52
C SER A 216 7.49 -5.86 20.76
N GLY A 217 6.53 -6.01 19.84
CA GLY A 217 6.11 -4.96 18.93
C GLY A 217 6.92 -4.89 17.64
N SER A 218 6.53 -4.00 16.73
CA SER A 218 7.24 -3.81 15.47
C SER A 218 7.66 -2.35 15.26
N HIS A 219 8.73 -2.19 14.50
CA HIS A 219 9.31 -0.89 14.16
C HIS A 219 9.20 -0.66 12.67
N GLU A 220 8.68 0.50 12.28
CA GLU A 220 8.54 0.86 10.88
C GLU A 220 9.26 2.19 10.61
N ILE A 221 9.96 2.25 9.48
CA ILE A 221 10.64 3.45 9.00
C ILE A 221 10.05 3.84 7.66
N LEU A 222 9.64 5.10 7.56
CA LEU A 222 9.17 5.71 6.32
C LEU A 222 10.16 6.77 5.85
N LEU A 223 10.60 6.64 4.60
CA LEU A 223 11.32 7.69 3.91
C LEU A 223 10.57 8.03 2.62
N ARG A 224 10.19 9.29 2.47
CA ARG A 224 9.50 9.79 1.28
C ARG A 224 10.26 10.94 0.66
N TYR A 225 10.57 10.80 -0.62
CA TYR A 225 11.11 11.86 -1.44
C TYR A 225 10.11 12.28 -2.51
N SER A 226 9.85 13.58 -2.63
CA SER A 226 8.92 14.15 -3.60
C SER A 226 9.66 15.13 -4.51
N PHE A 227 9.46 15.04 -5.80
CA PHE A 227 10.02 15.99 -6.76
C PHE A 227 8.91 16.69 -7.53
N LYS A 228 9.10 17.97 -7.83
CA LYS A 228 8.12 18.79 -8.57
C LYS A 228 8.24 18.47 -10.06
N MET A 229 7.26 17.79 -10.63
CA MET A 229 7.14 17.65 -12.07
C MET A 229 6.39 18.86 -12.63
N ARG A 230 6.99 19.55 -13.60
CA ARG A 230 6.30 20.63 -14.30
C ARG A 230 5.29 20.02 -15.27
N PRO A 231 4.02 20.48 -15.29
CA PRO A 231 3.11 20.10 -16.35
C PRO A 231 3.73 20.49 -17.69
N PRO A 232 3.52 19.70 -18.75
CA PRO A 232 3.97 20.08 -20.09
C PRO A 232 3.43 21.47 -20.39
N GLY A 233 4.31 22.39 -20.72
CA GLY A 233 3.92 23.76 -21.08
C GLY A 233 2.85 23.72 -22.17
N LYS A 234 1.81 24.54 -22.06
CA LYS A 234 0.90 24.73 -23.19
C LYS A 234 1.78 25.04 -24.37
N LEU A 235 1.75 24.21 -25.42
CA LEU A 235 2.42 24.51 -26.67
C LEU A 235 2.01 25.92 -27.06
N PRO A 236 2.98 26.83 -27.37
CA PRO A 236 2.62 28.17 -27.79
C PRO A 236 1.65 28.04 -28.96
N THR A 237 0.53 28.74 -28.88
CA THR A 237 -0.53 28.76 -29.90
C THR A 237 -0.04 29.29 -31.26
N HIS A 238 1.25 29.48 -31.43
CA HIS A 238 1.91 30.03 -32.60
C HIS A 238 2.55 29.01 -33.54
N TYR A 239 2.21 27.74 -33.48
CA TYR A 239 2.36 26.86 -34.64
C TYR A 239 1.12 26.94 -35.55
N ARG A 240 0.67 28.12 -35.90
CA ARG A 240 -0.06 28.33 -37.12
C ARG A 240 0.93 28.16 -38.26
N ASN A 241 0.75 27.08 -38.98
CA ASN A 241 1.48 26.78 -40.18
C ASN A 241 1.33 27.98 -41.15
N ILE A 242 2.41 28.75 -41.34
CA ILE A 242 2.46 29.94 -42.21
C ILE A 242 2.25 29.56 -43.71
N ARG A 243 1.95 28.31 -44.02
CA ARG A 243 1.79 27.80 -45.40
C ARG A 243 0.39 27.92 -45.95
N TYR A 244 -0.58 28.44 -45.25
CA TYR A 244 -1.94 28.67 -45.73
C TYR A 244 -2.44 30.03 -45.26
N ASN A 245 -1.98 31.06 -45.93
CA ASN A 245 -2.68 32.35 -46.17
C ASN A 245 -3.10 32.38 -47.61
#